data_65dbaaf502e9adf456db3cf40f427893
#
_entry.id   65dbaaf502e9adf456db3cf40f427893
#
_cell.length_a   1.000
_cell.length_b   1.000
_cell.length_c   1.000
_cell.angle_alpha   90.00
_cell.angle_beta   90.00
_cell.angle_gamma   90.00
#
_symmetry.space_group_name_H-M   'P 1'
#
loop_
_entity.id
_entity.type
_entity.pdbx_description
1 polymer ?
#
loop_
_entity_poly.entity_id
_entity_poly.type
_entity_poly.pdbx_seq_one_letter_code
_entity_poly.pdbx_strand_id
1 'polypeptide(L)'
;MASTNDLKNGMVLNLDGQLWSVVWFQHHKPGKGGAVMRTKLKNVLSGKVVDKTFNADVKVEVANVDKRDMTYLYNDGAAYVFMDKQTYEQLSIQPETVGDASHFLLENQDAIVAVHNELPLYVELPASVELTVEYTEPGLQGDRSTGGTKPAKLETGYTINVPLFLTTGEKVKVDTRTGDYLGRVTS
;
A
#
# COMPACT_ATOMS: atom_id res chain seq x y z
N MET A 1 19.69 -18.49 -2.18
CA MET A 1 20.43 -17.54 -1.34
C MET A 1 21.21 -16.57 -2.22
N ALA A 2 21.23 -15.30 -1.83
CA ALA A 2 22.00 -14.28 -2.50
C ALA A 2 23.07 -13.73 -1.55
N SER A 3 24.06 -13.01 -2.10
CA SER A 3 25.02 -12.26 -1.31
C SER A 3 24.49 -10.83 -1.08
N THR A 4 24.97 -10.19 -0.01
CA THR A 4 24.67 -8.77 0.21
C THR A 4 25.17 -7.89 -0.94
N ASN A 5 26.11 -8.37 -1.74
CA ASN A 5 26.57 -7.65 -2.94
C ASN A 5 25.54 -7.68 -4.08
N ASP A 6 24.56 -8.56 -4.02
CA ASP A 6 23.54 -8.73 -5.05
C ASP A 6 22.25 -7.98 -4.72
N LEU A 7 22.21 -7.22 -3.62
CA LEU A 7 21.01 -6.53 -3.17
C LEU A 7 20.53 -5.50 -4.18
N LYS A 8 19.22 -5.46 -4.38
CA LYS A 8 18.53 -4.47 -5.21
C LYS A 8 17.30 -3.96 -4.48
N ASN A 9 16.90 -2.74 -4.78
CA ASN A 9 15.65 -2.20 -4.25
C ASN A 9 14.47 -3.06 -4.68
N GLY A 10 13.58 -3.36 -3.76
CA GLY A 10 12.41 -4.20 -3.99
C GLY A 10 12.64 -5.68 -3.67
N MET A 11 13.88 -6.14 -3.48
CA MET A 11 14.11 -7.51 -3.03
C MET A 11 13.55 -7.72 -1.63
N VAL A 12 13.00 -8.90 -1.38
CA VAL A 12 12.48 -9.28 -0.06
C VAL A 12 13.43 -10.31 0.54
N LEU A 13 13.89 -10.01 1.75
CA LEU A 13 14.79 -10.86 2.50
C LEU A 13 14.06 -11.50 3.67
N ASN A 14 14.36 -12.77 3.93
CA ASN A 14 13.94 -13.44 5.15
C ASN A 14 15.06 -13.31 6.19
N LEU A 15 14.81 -12.51 7.22
CA LEU A 15 15.76 -12.31 8.32
C LEU A 15 15.07 -12.75 9.61
N ASP A 16 15.58 -13.85 10.17
CA ASP A 16 15.07 -14.41 11.42
C ASP A 16 13.56 -14.71 11.40
N GLY A 17 13.07 -15.19 10.27
CA GLY A 17 11.66 -15.52 10.09
C GLY A 17 10.76 -14.35 9.75
N GLN A 18 11.32 -13.15 9.62
CA GLN A 18 10.58 -11.97 9.21
C GLN A 18 10.96 -11.54 7.79
N LEU A 19 9.97 -11.04 7.05
CA LEU A 19 10.19 -10.59 5.68
C LEU A 19 10.43 -9.08 5.65
N TRP A 20 11.52 -8.68 5.00
CA TRP A 20 11.96 -7.30 4.88
C TRP A 20 12.20 -6.94 3.43
N SER A 21 11.61 -5.84 2.96
CA SER A 21 11.86 -5.30 1.62
C SER A 21 13.01 -4.31 1.65
N VAL A 22 13.94 -4.45 0.73
CA VAL A 22 15.05 -3.50 0.58
C VAL A 22 14.51 -2.23 -0.08
N VAL A 23 14.49 -1.13 0.66
CA VAL A 23 14.04 0.17 0.13
C VAL A 23 15.19 1.08 -0.25
N TRP A 24 16.37 0.83 0.29
CA TRP A 24 17.58 1.55 -0.05
C TRP A 24 18.81 0.72 0.33
N PHE A 25 19.89 0.84 -0.44
CA PHE A 25 21.18 0.21 -0.12
C PHE A 25 22.33 1.04 -0.65
N GLN A 26 23.49 0.90 0.00
CA GLN A 26 24.73 1.55 -0.42
C GLN A 26 25.94 0.70 -0.04
N HIS A 27 26.81 0.45 -1.00
CA HIS A 27 28.13 -0.10 -0.75
C HIS A 27 29.02 0.96 -0.10
N HIS A 28 29.66 0.60 1.01
CA HIS A 28 30.59 1.48 1.69
C HIS A 28 31.90 0.71 1.95
N LYS A 29 32.99 1.28 1.43
CA LYS A 29 34.35 0.79 1.69
C LYS A 29 35.07 1.83 2.55
N PRO A 30 35.13 1.65 3.88
CA PRO A 30 35.95 2.53 4.70
C PRO A 30 37.44 2.32 4.39
N GLY A 31 38.24 3.35 4.58
CA GLY A 31 39.69 3.29 4.29
C GLY A 31 40.47 2.30 5.15
N LYS A 32 39.94 1.88 6.28
CA LYS A 32 40.44 0.81 7.13
C LYS A 32 39.28 -0.09 7.51
N GLY A 33 39.36 -1.36 7.20
CA GLY A 33 38.33 -2.36 7.52
C GLY A 33 37.68 -2.98 6.28
N GLY A 34 36.82 -3.97 6.48
CA GLY A 34 36.09 -4.66 5.42
C GLY A 34 34.99 -3.79 4.82
N ALA A 35 34.66 -4.07 3.55
CA ALA A 35 33.52 -3.43 2.92
C ALA A 35 32.22 -3.80 3.63
N VAL A 36 31.30 -2.87 3.71
CA VAL A 36 29.96 -3.08 4.33
C VAL A 36 28.88 -2.66 3.36
N MET A 37 27.68 -3.22 3.54
CA MET A 37 26.49 -2.85 2.84
C MET A 37 25.52 -2.19 3.82
N ARG A 38 25.28 -0.90 3.66
CA ARG A 38 24.25 -0.18 4.43
C ARG A 38 22.90 -0.34 3.75
N THR A 39 21.89 -0.67 4.52
CA THR A 39 20.55 -0.88 3.98
C THR A 39 19.49 -0.19 4.83
N LYS A 40 18.41 0.20 4.17
CA LYS A 40 17.13 0.50 4.82
C LYS A 40 16.15 -0.61 4.43
N LEU A 41 15.58 -1.25 5.44
CA LEU A 41 14.68 -2.37 5.27
C LEU A 41 13.31 -2.02 5.82
N LYS A 42 12.28 -2.31 5.03
CA LYS A 42 10.90 -2.12 5.43
C LYS A 42 10.29 -3.48 5.75
N ASN A 43 9.76 -3.63 6.95
CA ASN A 43 9.04 -4.86 7.31
C ASN A 43 7.78 -4.96 6.45
N VAL A 44 7.63 -6.09 5.76
CA VAL A 44 6.55 -6.29 4.79
C VAL A 44 5.17 -6.26 5.47
N LEU A 45 5.07 -6.76 6.70
CA LEU A 45 3.81 -6.84 7.42
C LEU A 45 3.50 -5.57 8.22
N SER A 46 4.47 -5.06 8.98
CA SER A 46 4.25 -3.92 9.89
C SER A 46 4.49 -2.56 9.22
N GLY A 47 5.21 -2.53 8.09
CA GLY A 47 5.60 -1.29 7.42
C GLY A 47 6.74 -0.53 8.11
N LYS A 48 7.25 -1.02 9.23
CA LYS A 48 8.34 -0.38 9.98
C LYS A 48 9.63 -0.40 9.17
N VAL A 49 10.30 0.75 9.09
CA VAL A 49 11.59 0.88 8.40
C VAL A 49 12.71 0.91 9.43
N VAL A 50 13.74 0.10 9.21
CA VAL A 50 14.92 0.05 10.06
C VAL A 50 16.18 0.17 9.20
N ASP A 51 17.24 0.71 9.79
CA ASP A 51 18.57 0.72 9.18
C ASP A 51 19.32 -0.54 9.62
N LYS A 52 19.90 -1.25 8.66
CA LYS A 52 20.71 -2.43 8.95
C LYS A 52 21.95 -2.42 8.07
N THR A 53 23.10 -2.69 8.68
CA THR A 53 24.40 -2.78 8.01
C THR A 53 24.84 -4.23 8.01
N PHE A 54 25.15 -4.75 6.82
CA PHE A 54 25.71 -6.10 6.64
C PHE A 54 27.17 -5.98 6.24
N ASN A 55 27.96 -6.96 6.65
CA ASN A 55 29.28 -7.12 6.04
C ASN A 55 29.12 -7.50 4.57
N ALA A 56 30.07 -7.09 3.73
CA ALA A 56 30.06 -7.50 2.32
C ALA A 56 30.20 -9.02 2.21
N ASP A 57 29.63 -9.58 1.16
CA ASP A 57 29.64 -11.02 0.86
C ASP A 57 28.95 -11.93 1.89
N VAL A 58 28.16 -11.37 2.80
CA VAL A 58 27.32 -12.18 3.68
C VAL A 58 26.16 -12.77 2.87
N LYS A 59 25.89 -14.05 3.08
CA LYS A 59 24.75 -14.71 2.45
C LYS A 59 23.46 -14.29 3.15
N VAL A 60 22.46 -13.95 2.35
CA VAL A 60 21.11 -13.61 2.82
C VAL A 60 20.10 -14.49 2.11
N GLU A 61 19.04 -14.86 2.85
CA GLU A 61 17.95 -15.63 2.27
C GLU A 61 16.98 -14.67 1.58
N VAL A 62 16.77 -14.90 0.27
CA VAL A 62 15.80 -14.12 -0.52
C VAL A 62 14.48 -14.85 -0.53
N ALA A 63 13.42 -14.16 -0.13
CA ALA A 63 12.05 -14.68 -0.18
C ALA A 63 11.42 -14.36 -1.52
N ASN A 64 10.78 -15.33 -2.14
CA ASN A 64 10.01 -15.13 -3.35
C ASN A 64 8.63 -14.61 -2.97
N VAL A 65 8.33 -13.39 -3.40
CA VAL A 65 7.01 -12.79 -3.25
C VAL A 65 6.35 -12.74 -4.63
N ASP A 66 5.22 -13.40 -4.75
CA ASP A 66 4.43 -13.43 -5.96
C ASP A 66 3.38 -12.33 -5.91
N LYS A 67 3.42 -11.39 -6.85
CA LYS A 67 2.43 -10.34 -6.97
C LYS A 67 1.39 -10.76 -7.99
N ARG A 68 0.16 -10.98 -7.52
CA ARG A 68 -0.95 -11.47 -8.33
C ARG A 68 -1.94 -10.35 -8.60
N ASP A 69 -2.34 -10.21 -9.86
CA ASP A 69 -3.43 -9.32 -10.23
C ASP A 69 -4.74 -9.97 -9.81
N MET A 70 -5.47 -9.32 -8.92
CA MET A 70 -6.73 -9.81 -8.38
C MET A 70 -7.82 -8.76 -8.50
N THR A 71 -9.07 -9.21 -8.43
CA THR A 71 -10.24 -8.35 -8.33
C THR A 71 -10.85 -8.53 -6.95
N TYR A 72 -11.10 -7.42 -6.25
CA TYR A 72 -11.84 -7.46 -5.00
C TYR A 72 -13.31 -7.75 -5.28
N LEU A 73 -13.85 -8.79 -4.65
CA LEU A 73 -15.24 -9.19 -4.85
C LEU A 73 -16.17 -8.64 -3.78
N TYR A 74 -15.94 -8.98 -2.52
CA TYR A 74 -16.81 -8.57 -1.42
C TYR A 74 -16.14 -8.83 -0.07
N ASN A 75 -16.73 -8.27 0.98
CA ASN A 75 -16.39 -8.59 2.37
C ASN A 75 -17.49 -9.50 2.92
N ASP A 76 -17.11 -10.68 3.41
CA ASP A 76 -18.07 -11.66 3.94
C ASP A 76 -18.42 -11.44 5.42
N GLY A 77 -17.95 -10.34 6.02
CA GLY A 77 -18.12 -10.02 7.43
C GLY A 77 -16.92 -10.41 8.30
N ALA A 78 -16.06 -11.30 7.81
CA ALA A 78 -14.87 -11.77 8.53
C ALA A 78 -13.58 -11.50 7.72
N ALA A 79 -13.66 -11.53 6.41
CA ALA A 79 -12.50 -11.37 5.54
C ALA A 79 -12.90 -10.70 4.23
N TYR A 80 -11.89 -10.15 3.55
CA TYR A 80 -12.04 -9.59 2.21
C TYR A 80 -11.76 -10.67 1.18
N VAL A 81 -12.68 -10.91 0.25
CA VAL A 81 -12.56 -11.96 -0.76
C VAL A 81 -12.07 -11.34 -2.06
N PHE A 82 -10.95 -11.84 -2.55
CA PHE A 82 -10.35 -11.46 -3.83
C PHE A 82 -10.33 -12.65 -4.77
N MET A 83 -10.44 -12.38 -6.07
CA MET A 83 -10.37 -13.40 -7.10
C MET A 83 -9.15 -13.15 -7.99
N ASP A 84 -8.37 -14.20 -8.21
CA ASP A 84 -7.24 -14.15 -9.13
C ASP A 84 -7.75 -13.99 -10.57
N LYS A 85 -7.24 -13.00 -11.29
CA LYS A 85 -7.70 -12.71 -12.65
C LYS A 85 -7.29 -13.76 -13.69
N GLN A 86 -6.28 -14.57 -13.37
CA GLN A 86 -5.80 -15.63 -14.27
C GLN A 86 -6.42 -16.97 -13.96
N THR A 87 -6.45 -17.38 -12.70
CA THR A 87 -6.91 -18.69 -12.28
C THR A 87 -8.37 -18.72 -11.87
N TYR A 88 -8.96 -17.54 -11.58
CA TYR A 88 -10.32 -17.36 -11.04
C TYR A 88 -10.50 -17.98 -9.65
N GLU A 89 -9.42 -18.37 -9.00
CA GLU A 89 -9.47 -18.84 -7.62
C GLU A 89 -9.74 -17.68 -6.67
N GLN A 90 -10.55 -17.93 -5.65
CA GLN A 90 -10.87 -16.95 -4.63
C GLN A 90 -9.95 -17.12 -3.43
N LEU A 91 -9.49 -16.01 -2.89
CA LEU A 91 -8.64 -15.96 -1.72
C LEU A 91 -9.25 -15.02 -0.69
N SER A 92 -9.44 -15.52 0.54
CA SER A 92 -9.91 -14.70 1.66
C SER A 92 -8.71 -14.06 2.37
N ILE A 93 -8.73 -12.75 2.50
CA ILE A 93 -7.64 -11.98 3.12
C ILE A 93 -8.16 -11.32 4.38
N GLN A 94 -7.44 -11.52 5.48
CA GLN A 94 -7.83 -10.97 6.77
C GLN A 94 -7.81 -9.43 6.76
N PRO A 95 -8.69 -8.78 7.53
CA PRO A 95 -8.72 -7.31 7.59
C PRO A 95 -7.38 -6.68 7.96
N GLU A 96 -6.61 -7.33 8.83
CA GLU A 96 -5.30 -6.85 9.26
C GLU A 96 -4.30 -6.82 8.11
N THR A 97 -4.39 -7.78 7.20
CA THR A 97 -3.52 -7.86 6.02
C THR A 97 -3.91 -6.83 4.97
N VAL A 98 -5.21 -6.60 4.78
CA VAL A 98 -5.70 -5.55 3.86
C VAL A 98 -5.30 -4.16 4.37
N GLY A 99 -5.44 -3.95 5.68
CA GLY A 99 -5.04 -2.70 6.33
C GLY A 99 -5.77 -1.49 5.75
N ASP A 100 -5.03 -0.40 5.57
CA ASP A 100 -5.59 0.88 5.10
C ASP A 100 -6.12 0.82 3.66
N ALA A 101 -5.73 -0.19 2.87
CA ALA A 101 -6.29 -0.37 1.54
C ALA A 101 -7.81 -0.54 1.58
N SER A 102 -8.36 -1.04 2.69
CA SER A 102 -9.81 -1.20 2.87
C SER A 102 -10.57 0.12 2.76
N HIS A 103 -9.92 1.25 3.07
CA HIS A 103 -10.53 2.58 2.98
C HIS A 103 -10.90 2.98 1.54
N PHE A 104 -10.29 2.34 0.55
CA PHE A 104 -10.39 2.72 -0.85
C PHE A 104 -10.86 1.57 -1.75
N LEU A 105 -11.19 0.41 -1.19
CA LEU A 105 -11.63 -0.75 -1.97
C LEU A 105 -13.13 -0.68 -2.27
N LEU A 106 -13.46 -0.81 -3.56
CA LEU A 106 -14.82 -1.03 -4.03
C LEU A 106 -14.94 -2.42 -4.64
N GLU A 107 -16.12 -3.01 -4.58
CA GLU A 107 -16.42 -4.28 -5.23
C GLU A 107 -16.11 -4.20 -6.74
N ASN A 108 -15.51 -5.25 -7.27
CA ASN A 108 -15.07 -5.37 -8.66
C ASN A 108 -13.88 -4.48 -9.04
N GLN A 109 -13.19 -3.89 -8.06
CA GLN A 109 -11.98 -3.11 -8.29
C GLN A 109 -10.76 -4.00 -8.34
N ASP A 110 -9.85 -3.68 -9.27
CA ASP A 110 -8.58 -4.40 -9.38
C ASP A 110 -7.60 -3.99 -8.28
N ALA A 111 -6.84 -4.96 -7.80
CA ALA A 111 -5.80 -4.77 -6.81
C ALA A 111 -4.69 -5.80 -7.03
N ILE A 112 -3.51 -5.51 -6.49
CA ILE A 112 -2.40 -6.46 -6.49
C ILE A 112 -2.28 -7.04 -5.09
N VAL A 113 -2.25 -8.37 -5.01
CA VAL A 113 -2.03 -9.08 -3.74
C VAL A 113 -0.67 -9.75 -3.78
N ALA A 114 0.17 -9.41 -2.82
CA ALA A 114 1.47 -10.04 -2.66
C ALA A 114 1.33 -11.29 -1.80
N VAL A 115 1.83 -12.42 -2.31
CA VAL A 115 1.68 -13.74 -1.69
C VAL A 115 3.05 -14.39 -1.55
N HIS A 116 3.30 -15.01 -0.40
CA HIS A 116 4.50 -15.80 -0.15
C HIS A 116 4.08 -17.12 0.50
N ASN A 117 4.47 -18.26 -0.12
CA ASN A 117 4.08 -19.60 0.33
C ASN A 117 2.56 -19.72 0.56
N GLU A 118 1.77 -19.25 -0.43
CA GLU A 118 0.30 -19.25 -0.42
C GLU A 118 -0.33 -18.36 0.68
N LEU A 119 0.48 -17.57 1.41
CA LEU A 119 0.00 -16.64 2.42
C LEU A 119 -0.01 -15.22 1.86
N PRO A 120 -1.15 -14.51 1.92
CA PRO A 120 -1.20 -13.11 1.53
C PRO A 120 -0.42 -12.26 2.52
N LEU A 121 0.42 -11.36 2.00
CA LEU A 121 1.26 -10.48 2.81
C LEU A 121 0.68 -9.07 2.90
N TYR A 122 0.24 -8.51 1.77
CA TYR A 122 -0.33 -7.17 1.70
C TYR A 122 -1.09 -7.00 0.40
N VAL A 123 -1.89 -5.94 0.36
CA VAL A 123 -2.66 -5.55 -0.82
C VAL A 123 -2.16 -4.20 -1.31
N GLU A 124 -1.83 -4.10 -2.60
CA GLU A 124 -1.47 -2.85 -3.25
C GLU A 124 -2.61 -2.37 -4.14
N LEU A 125 -2.99 -1.11 -3.98
CA LEU A 125 -3.96 -0.45 -4.85
C LEU A 125 -3.24 0.40 -5.90
N PRO A 126 -3.93 0.77 -7.00
CA PRO A 126 -3.42 1.82 -7.88
C PRO A 126 -3.11 3.08 -7.08
N ALA A 127 -2.23 3.93 -7.58
CA ALA A 127 -1.80 5.15 -6.88
C ALA A 127 -2.98 6.07 -6.55
N SER A 128 -4.03 6.02 -7.35
CA SER A 128 -5.26 6.77 -7.11
C SER A 128 -6.48 5.96 -7.53
N VAL A 129 -7.60 6.24 -6.88
CA VAL A 129 -8.89 5.62 -7.19
C VAL A 129 -9.96 6.70 -7.30
N GLU A 130 -11.03 6.38 -8.01
CA GLU A 130 -12.19 7.25 -8.16
C GLU A 130 -13.31 6.76 -7.24
N LEU A 131 -13.77 7.62 -6.34
CA LEU A 131 -14.81 7.28 -5.37
C LEU A 131 -15.87 8.35 -5.35
N THR A 132 -17.12 7.94 -5.12
CA THR A 132 -18.24 8.86 -5.01
C THR A 132 -18.36 9.36 -3.57
N VAL A 133 -18.62 10.66 -3.42
CA VAL A 133 -18.90 11.26 -2.12
C VAL A 133 -20.31 10.83 -1.70
N GLU A 134 -20.39 10.01 -0.66
CA GLU A 134 -21.66 9.55 -0.11
C GLU A 134 -22.38 10.67 0.62
N TYR A 135 -21.62 11.46 1.40
CA TYR A 135 -22.16 12.60 2.14
C TYR A 135 -21.08 13.65 2.43
N THR A 136 -21.45 14.91 2.26
CA THR A 136 -20.66 16.04 2.73
C THR A 136 -21.61 17.20 3.03
N GLU A 137 -21.25 18.02 4.00
CA GLU A 137 -22.03 19.21 4.31
C GLU A 137 -21.83 20.29 3.25
N PRO A 138 -22.83 21.17 3.02
CA PRO A 138 -22.62 22.30 2.13
C PRO A 138 -21.54 23.24 2.68
N GLY A 139 -20.66 23.71 1.79
CA GLY A 139 -19.66 24.72 2.16
C GLY A 139 -20.36 26.07 2.34
N LEU A 140 -20.32 26.62 3.55
CA LEU A 140 -20.95 27.90 3.85
C LEU A 140 -20.07 29.07 3.42
N GLN A 141 -20.66 30.13 2.94
CA GLN A 141 -19.93 31.32 2.47
C GLN A 141 -19.08 32.00 3.54
N GLY A 142 -19.34 31.76 4.82
CA GLY A 142 -18.59 32.33 5.93
C GLY A 142 -17.29 31.59 6.28
N ASP A 143 -17.08 30.39 5.75
CA ASP A 143 -15.93 29.54 6.09
C ASP A 143 -14.72 29.83 5.20
N ARG A 144 -14.68 30.99 4.60
CA ARG A 144 -13.63 31.37 3.66
C ARG A 144 -12.38 31.89 4.34
N SER A 145 -11.60 31.03 4.90
CA SER A 145 -10.16 31.23 4.81
C SER A 145 -9.72 30.67 3.45
N THR A 146 -8.84 31.35 2.76
CA THR A 146 -8.26 30.90 1.49
C THR A 146 -7.83 29.43 1.57
N GLY A 147 -8.46 28.56 0.78
CA GLY A 147 -8.13 27.15 0.72
C GLY A 147 -8.78 26.27 1.79
N GLY A 148 -9.92 26.68 2.33
CA GLY A 148 -10.66 25.88 3.30
C GLY A 148 -11.11 24.53 2.74
N THR A 149 -11.07 23.51 3.59
CA THR A 149 -11.55 22.16 3.28
C THR A 149 -12.65 21.77 4.25
N LYS A 150 -13.39 20.74 3.88
CA LYS A 150 -14.43 20.14 4.71
C LYS A 150 -14.34 18.63 4.65
N PRO A 151 -14.81 17.90 5.67
CA PRO A 151 -14.86 16.45 5.61
C PRO A 151 -15.94 15.99 4.63
N ALA A 152 -15.62 14.94 3.88
CA ALA A 152 -16.53 14.23 2.99
C ALA A 152 -16.41 12.74 3.23
N LYS A 153 -17.55 12.09 3.47
CA LYS A 153 -17.62 10.64 3.61
C LYS A 153 -17.75 10.02 2.23
N LEU A 154 -16.84 9.12 1.90
CA LEU A 154 -16.83 8.41 0.63
C LEU A 154 -17.72 7.17 0.70
N GLU A 155 -18.09 6.65 -0.47
CA GLU A 155 -18.92 5.44 -0.57
C GLU A 155 -18.32 4.21 0.10
N THR A 156 -16.99 4.19 0.34
CA THR A 156 -16.32 3.14 1.12
C THR A 156 -16.51 3.27 2.63
N GLY A 157 -17.07 4.39 3.09
CA GLY A 157 -17.21 4.72 4.51
C GLY A 157 -16.07 5.54 5.09
N TYR A 158 -14.98 5.71 4.34
CA TYR A 158 -13.82 6.51 4.78
C TYR A 158 -14.08 8.00 4.55
N THR A 159 -13.61 8.83 5.47
CA THR A 159 -13.78 10.29 5.39
C THR A 159 -12.46 10.95 5.02
N ILE A 160 -12.49 11.83 4.01
CA ILE A 160 -11.36 12.63 3.58
C ILE A 160 -11.71 14.12 3.63
N ASN A 161 -10.69 14.97 3.53
CA ASN A 161 -10.88 16.41 3.39
C ASN A 161 -10.95 16.78 1.91
N VAL A 162 -11.96 17.54 1.55
CA VAL A 162 -12.23 17.98 0.18
C VAL A 162 -12.43 19.50 0.14
N PRO A 163 -12.26 20.14 -1.03
CA PRO A 163 -12.60 21.56 -1.17
C PRO A 163 -14.06 21.86 -0.85
N LEU A 164 -14.34 23.10 -0.41
CA LEU A 164 -15.67 23.50 0.03
C LEU A 164 -16.74 23.42 -1.05
N PHE A 165 -16.34 23.51 -2.33
CA PHE A 165 -17.29 23.50 -3.46
C PHE A 165 -17.88 22.12 -3.77
N LEU A 166 -17.29 21.05 -3.25
CA LEU A 166 -17.77 19.69 -3.54
C LEU A 166 -19.11 19.42 -2.86
N THR A 167 -19.96 18.68 -3.56
CA THR A 167 -21.29 18.30 -3.08
C THR A 167 -21.45 16.78 -3.04
N THR A 168 -22.42 16.33 -2.26
CA THR A 168 -22.80 14.92 -2.20
C THR A 168 -23.16 14.40 -3.58
N GLY A 169 -22.67 13.19 -3.90
CA GLY A 169 -22.94 12.53 -5.18
C GLY A 169 -21.86 12.77 -6.24
N GLU A 170 -20.96 13.72 -6.03
CA GLU A 170 -19.84 13.93 -6.96
C GLU A 170 -18.77 12.86 -6.80
N LYS A 171 -18.16 12.50 -7.93
CA LYS A 171 -17.06 11.54 -7.96
C LYS A 171 -15.73 12.29 -7.87
N VAL A 172 -14.85 11.80 -7.00
CA VAL A 172 -13.55 12.42 -6.74
C VAL A 172 -12.43 11.41 -6.92
N LYS A 173 -11.28 11.92 -7.29
CA LYS A 173 -10.04 11.13 -7.38
C LYS A 173 -9.27 11.29 -6.08
N VAL A 174 -8.85 10.18 -5.48
CA VAL A 174 -8.21 10.12 -4.16
C VAL A 174 -6.88 9.39 -4.27
N ASP A 175 -5.86 9.95 -3.63
CA ASP A 175 -4.57 9.26 -3.48
C ASP A 175 -4.71 8.12 -2.48
N THR A 176 -4.40 6.90 -2.90
CA THR A 176 -4.56 5.72 -2.04
C THR A 176 -3.50 5.59 -0.97
N ARG A 177 -2.39 6.32 -1.08
CA ARG A 177 -1.31 6.28 -0.10
C ARG A 177 -1.52 7.27 1.04
N THR A 178 -2.07 8.42 0.73
CA THR A 178 -2.22 9.52 1.71
C THR A 178 -3.67 9.78 2.09
N GLY A 179 -4.64 9.40 1.26
CA GLY A 179 -6.04 9.76 1.42
C GLY A 179 -6.37 11.17 0.94
N ASP A 180 -5.46 11.81 0.23
CA ASP A 180 -5.65 13.18 -0.21
C ASP A 180 -6.56 13.26 -1.43
N TYR A 181 -7.36 14.32 -1.47
CA TYR A 181 -8.16 14.67 -2.63
C TYR A 181 -7.24 15.16 -3.76
N LEU A 182 -7.37 14.57 -4.93
CA LEU A 182 -6.56 14.92 -6.11
C LEU A 182 -7.32 15.72 -7.16
N GLY A 183 -8.64 15.62 -7.19
CA GLY A 183 -9.44 16.33 -8.16
C GLY A 183 -10.83 15.77 -8.28
N ARG A 184 -11.68 16.51 -8.95
CA ARG A 184 -13.04 16.09 -9.31
C ARG A 184 -12.99 15.29 -10.60
N VAL A 185 -13.73 14.18 -10.65
CA VAL A 185 -13.85 13.39 -11.88
C VAL A 185 -15.01 13.96 -12.70
N THR A 186 -14.68 14.47 -13.86
CA THR A 186 -15.67 14.91 -14.83
C THR A 186 -15.83 13.82 -15.88
N SER A 187 -17.05 13.35 -16.06
CA SER A 187 -17.40 12.36 -17.09
C SER A 187 -17.37 12.96 -18.49
#